data_8e6df473137c664bb455bd541cac485a
#
_entry.id   8e6df473137c664bb455bd541cac485a
#
_cell.length_a   1.000
_cell.length_b   1.000
_cell.length_c   1.000
_cell.angle_alpha   90.00
_cell.angle_beta   90.00
_cell.angle_gamma   90.00
#
_symmetry.space_group_name_H-M   'P 1'
#
loop_
_entity.id
_entity.type
_entity.pdbx_description
1 polymer ?
#
loop_
_entity_poly.entity_id
_entity_poly.type
_entity_poly.pdbx_seq_one_letter_code
_entity_poly.pdbx_strand_id
1 'polypeptide(L)'
;MKIYTYNPALHQSPNVRGSELPPLAPGTSWARFGRETLLYGADDTDPVPQGPPFSRDAGTASRHVNATREQLHVVVQHGRLFQQHHPDVPVLHDRGRFLLVQIDPARARTLQTGEATCYGLMPLASNQVVFEERDRAIARAPVPFIRALTAKPTRASVEASLTKLVSFGSRHSTSTGYVAAAKFAKEQLAAMGYTTRLQEVTLGTAKTRNVIAHKPGSGPNPRRLVIVAAHLDSINLAGGPAAPAPGADDNGSGSAGVLEIARAFKDHHAVHDLRCILFGGEEQGLFGSKHYVARLPAAERSKIEAVVNMDMVGSLNSASRSVLLEGAELSQAVIDGLSDAASTYTELAVETSLHPFASDHVPFIEKGISAVLTIEGADNTNSTVHSANDKIERIDYELLLEILRMNVGFIAGAIGRAS
;
A
#
# COMPACT_ATOMS: atom_id res chain seq x y z
N MET A 1 26.35 -3.46 -20.97
CA MET A 1 24.94 -3.89 -21.14
C MET A 1 24.13 -2.79 -21.78
N LYS A 2 23.15 -3.13 -22.61
CA LYS A 2 22.16 -2.18 -23.14
C LYS A 2 20.83 -2.37 -22.43
N ILE A 3 20.16 -1.27 -22.06
CA ILE A 3 18.82 -1.27 -21.51
C ILE A 3 17.91 -0.52 -22.48
N TYR A 4 16.79 -1.14 -22.84
CA TYR A 4 15.77 -0.58 -23.71
C TYR A 4 14.48 -0.44 -22.93
N THR A 5 13.79 0.70 -23.09
CA THR A 5 12.45 0.90 -22.56
C THR A 5 11.44 0.59 -23.64
N TYR A 6 10.54 -0.34 -23.38
CA TYR A 6 9.42 -0.71 -24.23
C TYR A 6 8.11 -0.29 -23.57
N ASN A 7 7.31 0.49 -24.28
CA ASN A 7 5.96 0.87 -23.84
C ASN A 7 4.94 0.32 -24.85
N PRO A 8 4.15 -0.72 -24.49
CA PRO A 8 3.19 -1.32 -25.40
C PRO A 8 2.08 -0.35 -25.85
N ALA A 9 1.78 0.68 -25.08
CA ALA A 9 0.77 1.68 -25.47
C ALA A 9 1.19 2.55 -26.66
N LEU A 10 2.49 2.68 -26.94
CA LEU A 10 3.01 3.40 -28.08
C LEU A 10 3.07 2.54 -29.36
N HIS A 11 2.90 1.23 -29.21
CA HIS A 11 2.97 0.24 -30.30
C HIS A 11 1.59 -0.38 -30.53
N GLN A 12 0.62 0.43 -31.00
CA GLN A 12 -0.71 -0.05 -31.34
C GLN A 12 -0.65 -1.03 -32.52
N SER A 13 -0.54 -2.32 -32.21
CA SER A 13 -0.99 -3.39 -33.09
C SER A 13 -2.34 -3.88 -32.61
N PRO A 14 -3.40 -3.83 -33.41
CA PRO A 14 -4.77 -4.13 -32.98
C PRO A 14 -5.00 -5.58 -32.51
N ASN A 15 -4.00 -6.45 -32.60
CA ASN A 15 -4.12 -7.88 -32.33
C ASN A 15 -3.26 -8.40 -31.17
N VAL A 16 -2.52 -7.55 -30.42
CA VAL A 16 -1.76 -8.00 -29.25
C VAL A 16 -2.50 -7.53 -28.00
N ARG A 17 -3.06 -8.47 -27.26
CA ARG A 17 -3.60 -8.19 -25.92
C ARG A 17 -2.44 -7.71 -25.02
N GLY A 18 -2.58 -6.57 -24.39
CA GLY A 18 -1.56 -5.71 -23.81
C GLY A 18 -0.63 -6.25 -22.73
N SER A 19 -0.41 -7.55 -22.59
CA SER A 19 0.48 -8.13 -21.57
C SER A 19 1.54 -9.10 -22.12
N GLU A 20 1.48 -9.50 -23.35
CA GLU A 20 2.44 -10.48 -23.90
C GLU A 20 3.63 -9.73 -24.56
N LEU A 21 4.81 -9.99 -24.02
CA LEU A 21 6.05 -9.60 -24.69
C LEU A 21 6.24 -10.50 -25.93
N PRO A 22 6.67 -9.94 -27.05
CA PRO A 22 7.07 -10.74 -28.19
C PRO A 22 8.24 -11.66 -27.85
N PRO A 23 8.53 -12.66 -28.67
CA PRO A 23 9.70 -13.52 -28.48
C PRO A 23 10.98 -12.67 -28.36
N LEU A 24 11.65 -12.79 -27.22
CA LEU A 24 12.89 -12.06 -26.94
C LEU A 24 14.08 -12.80 -27.52
N ALA A 25 15.13 -12.05 -27.88
CA ALA A 25 16.40 -12.65 -28.29
C ALA A 25 16.99 -13.50 -27.16
N PRO A 26 17.70 -14.62 -27.46
CA PRO A 26 18.36 -15.42 -26.43
C PRO A 26 19.27 -14.57 -25.54
N GLY A 27 19.19 -14.77 -24.21
CA GLY A 27 19.97 -14.00 -23.23
C GLY A 27 19.36 -12.65 -22.83
N THR A 28 18.22 -12.26 -23.40
CA THR A 28 17.49 -11.07 -23.00
C THR A 28 16.60 -11.38 -21.78
N SER A 29 16.66 -10.49 -20.79
CA SER A 29 15.77 -10.47 -19.64
C SER A 29 14.92 -9.21 -19.67
N TRP A 30 13.84 -9.19 -18.89
CA TRP A 30 12.97 -8.04 -18.80
C TRP A 30 12.59 -7.72 -17.35
N ALA A 31 12.20 -6.44 -17.12
CA ALA A 31 11.57 -5.99 -15.88
C ALA A 31 10.46 -5.00 -16.21
N ARG A 32 9.29 -5.15 -15.57
CA ARG A 32 8.13 -4.29 -15.78
C ARG A 32 7.98 -3.29 -14.65
N PHE A 33 7.88 -2.01 -15.04
CA PHE A 33 7.63 -0.87 -14.16
C PHE A 33 6.38 -0.12 -14.64
N GLY A 34 5.23 -0.44 -14.09
CA GLY A 34 3.95 0.06 -14.56
C GLY A 34 3.62 -0.47 -15.96
N ARG A 35 3.42 0.44 -16.93
CA ARG A 35 3.21 0.10 -18.34
C ARG A 35 4.51 -0.08 -19.13
N GLU A 36 5.63 0.34 -18.57
CA GLU A 36 6.92 0.26 -19.23
C GLU A 36 7.63 -1.05 -18.90
N THR A 37 8.21 -1.66 -19.92
CA THR A 37 9.03 -2.86 -19.77
C THR A 37 10.46 -2.54 -20.18
N LEU A 38 11.39 -2.73 -19.27
CA LEU A 38 12.81 -2.63 -19.53
C LEU A 38 13.31 -3.97 -20.05
N LEU A 39 13.93 -3.97 -21.23
CA LEU A 39 14.62 -5.12 -21.82
C LEU A 39 16.11 -4.93 -21.60
N TYR A 40 16.81 -5.95 -21.10
CA TYR A 40 18.24 -5.89 -20.86
C TYR A 40 18.90 -7.23 -21.19
N GLY A 41 20.11 -7.19 -21.77
CA GLY A 41 20.84 -8.37 -22.20
C GLY A 41 22.34 -8.27 -21.98
N ALA A 42 23.08 -9.35 -22.27
CA ALA A 42 24.52 -9.38 -22.23
C ALA A 42 25.11 -8.36 -23.25
N ASP A 43 26.35 -7.94 -23.00
CA ASP A 43 27.00 -6.77 -23.64
C ASP A 43 26.99 -6.74 -25.17
N ASP A 44 26.91 -7.87 -25.85
CA ASP A 44 27.00 -7.97 -27.33
C ASP A 44 25.67 -8.32 -28.04
N THR A 45 24.59 -8.55 -27.28
CA THR A 45 23.29 -8.84 -27.88
C THR A 45 22.41 -7.61 -27.88
N ASP A 46 21.84 -7.28 -29.06
CA ASP A 46 20.79 -6.29 -29.16
C ASP A 46 19.50 -6.92 -28.60
N PRO A 47 19.01 -6.53 -27.40
CA PRO A 47 17.83 -7.13 -26.78
C PRO A 47 16.54 -6.78 -27.50
N VAL A 48 16.56 -5.92 -28.51
CA VAL A 48 15.37 -5.55 -29.28
C VAL A 48 15.03 -6.66 -30.25
N PRO A 49 13.83 -7.26 -30.18
CA PRO A 49 13.35 -8.20 -31.18
C PRO A 49 13.37 -7.58 -32.57
N GLN A 50 13.85 -8.32 -33.56
CA GLN A 50 13.80 -7.89 -34.96
C GLN A 50 12.45 -8.26 -35.58
N GLY A 51 11.71 -7.28 -36.07
CA GLY A 51 10.43 -7.49 -36.74
C GLY A 51 9.30 -6.56 -36.23
N PRO A 52 8.20 -6.42 -36.99
CA PRO A 52 7.05 -5.67 -36.51
C PRO A 52 6.48 -6.33 -35.23
N PRO A 53 6.11 -5.56 -34.19
CA PRO A 53 5.89 -4.13 -34.12
C PRO A 53 7.08 -3.28 -33.64
N PHE A 54 8.29 -3.82 -33.61
CA PHE A 54 9.48 -3.15 -33.10
C PHE A 54 10.18 -2.41 -34.22
N SER A 55 9.73 -1.22 -34.61
CA SER A 55 10.56 -0.32 -35.38
C SER A 55 11.40 0.55 -34.44
N ARG A 56 12.68 0.74 -34.77
CA ARG A 56 13.58 1.63 -34.03
C ARG A 56 13.08 3.10 -33.98
N ASP A 57 12.07 3.42 -34.78
CA ASP A 57 11.54 4.79 -34.95
C ASP A 57 10.37 5.14 -34.01
N ALA A 58 9.83 4.17 -33.25
CA ALA A 58 8.67 4.40 -32.41
C ALA A 58 9.05 4.55 -30.92
N GLY A 59 9.76 5.63 -30.58
CA GLY A 59 9.87 6.13 -29.19
C GLY A 59 10.60 5.21 -28.18
N THR A 60 11.32 4.18 -28.64
CA THR A 60 12.16 3.34 -27.78
C THR A 60 13.46 4.06 -27.45
N ALA A 61 13.55 4.59 -26.24
CA ALA A 61 14.81 5.11 -25.73
C ALA A 61 15.75 3.94 -25.42
N SER A 62 16.83 3.79 -26.19
CA SER A 62 17.91 2.87 -25.83
C SER A 62 18.96 3.62 -25.01
N ARG A 63 19.35 3.06 -23.88
CA ARG A 63 20.44 3.60 -23.08
C ARG A 63 21.54 2.53 -22.95
N HIS A 64 22.74 2.91 -23.38
CA HIS A 64 23.91 2.09 -23.07
C HIS A 64 24.34 2.33 -21.62
N VAL A 65 24.37 1.30 -20.79
CA VAL A 65 24.76 1.38 -19.39
C VAL A 65 26.00 0.51 -19.21
N ASN A 66 27.05 1.10 -18.66
CA ASN A 66 28.25 0.35 -18.30
C ASN A 66 28.01 -0.36 -16.95
N ALA A 67 27.21 -1.42 -16.97
CA ALA A 67 26.84 -2.19 -15.79
C ALA A 67 26.80 -3.69 -16.12
N THR A 68 27.10 -4.52 -15.13
CA THR A 68 26.77 -5.95 -15.17
C THR A 68 25.39 -6.16 -14.57
N ARG A 69 24.82 -7.35 -14.81
CA ARG A 69 23.50 -7.69 -14.29
C ARG A 69 23.46 -7.68 -12.75
N GLU A 70 24.52 -8.15 -12.12
CA GLU A 70 24.64 -8.21 -10.65
C GLU A 70 24.65 -6.83 -10.01
N GLN A 71 24.98 -5.78 -10.78
CA GLN A 71 24.94 -4.40 -10.33
C GLN A 71 23.54 -3.76 -10.44
N LEU A 72 22.57 -4.43 -11.07
CA LEU A 72 21.21 -3.92 -11.18
C LEU A 72 20.39 -4.28 -9.95
N HIS A 73 19.84 -3.29 -9.29
CA HIS A 73 18.98 -3.44 -8.12
C HIS A 73 17.70 -2.64 -8.27
N VAL A 74 16.62 -3.20 -7.74
CA VAL A 74 15.36 -2.47 -7.54
C VAL A 74 15.38 -1.85 -6.16
N VAL A 75 15.05 -0.58 -6.09
CA VAL A 75 14.75 0.12 -4.83
C VAL A 75 13.25 0.29 -4.71
N VAL A 76 12.72 0.00 -3.53
CA VAL A 76 11.39 0.43 -3.09
C VAL A 76 11.61 1.49 -2.02
N GLN A 77 10.98 2.66 -2.12
CA GLN A 77 11.22 3.76 -1.20
C GLN A 77 9.93 4.51 -0.87
N HIS A 78 9.93 5.16 0.30
CA HIS A 78 8.99 6.22 0.63
C HIS A 78 9.56 7.58 0.20
N GLY A 79 8.74 8.44 -0.36
CA GLY A 79 9.19 9.70 -0.91
C GLY A 79 10.36 9.52 -1.89
N ARG A 80 11.46 10.24 -1.66
CA ARG A 80 12.72 10.16 -2.42
C ARG A 80 13.92 9.90 -1.50
N LEU A 81 13.71 9.20 -0.41
CA LEU A 81 14.71 9.06 0.66
C LEU A 81 15.96 8.31 0.22
N PHE A 82 15.83 7.27 -0.61
CA PHE A 82 17.01 6.58 -1.16
C PHE A 82 17.90 7.54 -1.96
N GLN A 83 17.31 8.33 -2.84
CA GLN A 83 18.03 9.28 -3.68
C GLN A 83 18.66 10.43 -2.87
N GLN A 84 18.02 10.81 -1.76
CA GLN A 84 18.56 11.83 -0.84
C GLN A 84 19.74 11.30 -0.02
N HIS A 85 19.67 10.05 0.44
CA HIS A 85 20.73 9.42 1.23
C HIS A 85 21.89 8.93 0.38
N HIS A 86 21.63 8.57 -0.88
CA HIS A 86 22.63 8.01 -1.82
C HIS A 86 22.63 8.74 -3.16
N PRO A 87 22.88 10.07 -3.18
CA PRO A 87 22.84 10.87 -4.41
C PRO A 87 23.92 10.47 -5.43
N ASP A 88 24.92 9.73 -5.01
CA ASP A 88 26.01 9.18 -5.82
C ASP A 88 25.65 7.86 -6.54
N VAL A 89 24.54 7.22 -6.17
CA VAL A 89 24.09 5.98 -6.83
C VAL A 89 23.32 6.33 -8.11
N PRO A 90 23.78 5.86 -9.29
CA PRO A 90 23.09 6.13 -10.54
C PRO A 90 21.70 5.51 -10.57
N VAL A 91 20.68 6.33 -10.79
CA VAL A 91 19.31 5.90 -11.06
C VAL A 91 19.18 5.70 -12.58
N LEU A 92 18.90 4.48 -12.99
CA LEU A 92 18.74 4.08 -14.38
C LEU A 92 17.31 4.24 -14.86
N HIS A 93 16.34 4.02 -13.98
CA HIS A 93 14.92 4.21 -14.24
C HIS A 93 14.23 4.67 -12.95
N ASP A 94 13.45 5.75 -13.05
CA ASP A 94 12.77 6.38 -11.93
C ASP A 94 11.25 6.32 -12.15
N ARG A 95 10.57 5.50 -11.34
CA ARG A 95 9.11 5.40 -11.28
C ARG A 95 8.63 5.73 -9.87
N GLY A 96 9.29 6.70 -9.26
CA GLY A 96 8.91 7.23 -7.98
C GLY A 96 9.21 6.29 -6.82
N ARG A 97 8.21 5.54 -6.35
CA ARG A 97 8.36 4.53 -5.30
C ARG A 97 9.34 3.42 -5.70
N PHE A 98 9.40 3.10 -6.98
CA PHE A 98 10.24 2.03 -7.54
C PHE A 98 11.33 2.60 -8.44
N LEU A 99 12.59 2.32 -8.12
CA LEU A 99 13.73 2.73 -8.93
C LEU A 99 14.47 1.50 -9.45
N LEU A 100 15.04 1.60 -10.65
CA LEU A 100 16.15 0.74 -11.06
C LEU A 100 17.44 1.52 -10.86
N VAL A 101 18.36 0.97 -10.10
CA VAL A 101 19.65 1.60 -9.79
C VAL A 101 20.82 0.70 -10.19
N GLN A 102 21.97 1.36 -10.42
CA GLN A 102 23.25 0.69 -10.58
C GLN A 102 24.07 0.82 -9.31
N ILE A 103 24.34 -0.27 -8.63
CA ILE A 103 25.11 -0.29 -7.40
C ILE A 103 26.00 -1.53 -7.33
N ASP A 104 27.21 -1.36 -6.81
CA ASP A 104 28.09 -2.50 -6.56
C ASP A 104 27.45 -3.49 -5.58
N PRO A 105 27.47 -4.82 -5.88
CA PRO A 105 26.82 -5.82 -5.03
C PRO A 105 27.38 -5.88 -3.61
N ALA A 106 28.66 -5.58 -3.39
CA ALA A 106 29.23 -5.55 -2.05
C ALA A 106 28.70 -4.33 -1.28
N ARG A 107 28.63 -3.16 -1.92
CA ARG A 107 28.01 -1.97 -1.36
C ARG A 107 26.52 -2.18 -1.06
N ALA A 108 25.77 -2.79 -1.98
CA ALA A 108 24.36 -3.08 -1.77
C ALA A 108 24.10 -3.89 -0.49
N ARG A 109 24.96 -4.86 -0.21
CA ARG A 109 24.87 -5.67 1.02
C ARG A 109 25.20 -4.92 2.31
N THR A 110 25.93 -3.82 2.22
CA THR A 110 26.33 -3.03 3.40
C THR A 110 25.38 -1.87 3.69
N LEU A 111 24.49 -1.52 2.75
CA LEU A 111 23.50 -0.48 2.99
C LEU A 111 22.49 -0.93 4.04
N GLN A 112 22.23 -0.04 4.98
CA GLN A 112 21.09 -0.21 5.87
C GLN A 112 19.82 -0.03 5.05
N THR A 113 18.91 -0.99 5.14
CA THR A 113 17.62 -0.99 4.45
C THR A 113 16.53 -1.39 5.45
N GLY A 114 15.29 -1.12 5.10
CA GLY A 114 14.12 -1.47 5.91
C GLY A 114 13.38 -0.25 6.44
N GLU A 115 12.55 -0.47 7.42
CA GLU A 115 11.62 0.54 7.97
C GLU A 115 12.34 1.79 8.50
N ALA A 116 13.45 1.60 9.21
CA ALA A 116 14.20 2.73 9.80
C ALA A 116 14.82 3.67 8.76
N THR A 117 15.03 3.21 7.53
CA THR A 117 15.58 3.99 6.42
C THR A 117 14.52 4.41 5.42
N CYS A 118 13.31 3.85 5.52
CA CYS A 118 12.21 4.05 4.60
C CYS A 118 12.53 3.73 3.14
N TYR A 119 13.46 2.81 2.90
CA TYR A 119 13.72 2.18 1.59
C TYR A 119 14.25 0.75 1.74
N GLY A 120 13.91 -0.07 0.74
CA GLY A 120 14.43 -1.42 0.55
C GLY A 120 15.22 -1.54 -0.73
N LEU A 121 16.18 -2.47 -0.76
CA LEU A 121 17.04 -2.74 -1.92
C LEU A 121 17.05 -4.23 -2.19
N MET A 122 16.75 -4.64 -3.43
CA MET A 122 16.79 -6.03 -3.85
C MET A 122 17.48 -6.18 -5.20
N PRO A 123 18.24 -7.28 -5.45
CA PRO A 123 18.76 -7.55 -6.77
C PRO A 123 17.64 -7.64 -7.81
N LEU A 124 17.87 -7.11 -9.01
CA LEU A 124 16.92 -7.25 -10.11
C LEU A 124 16.86 -8.70 -10.56
N ALA A 125 15.73 -9.36 -10.34
CA ALA A 125 15.50 -10.70 -10.86
C ALA A 125 15.20 -10.67 -12.36
N SER A 126 15.44 -11.81 -13.05
CA SER A 126 15.04 -11.94 -14.46
C SER A 126 13.55 -12.07 -14.59
N ASN A 127 13.00 -11.40 -15.61
CA ASN A 127 11.61 -11.55 -16.02
C ASN A 127 10.65 -11.25 -14.86
N GLN A 128 10.87 -10.10 -14.24
CA GLN A 128 10.19 -9.68 -13.02
C GLN A 128 9.19 -8.55 -13.31
N VAL A 129 8.02 -8.63 -12.69
CA VAL A 129 7.12 -7.48 -12.53
C VAL A 129 7.49 -6.81 -11.22
N VAL A 130 7.96 -5.56 -11.29
CA VAL A 130 8.25 -4.73 -10.10
C VAL A 130 6.95 -4.13 -9.59
N PHE A 131 6.21 -3.49 -10.47
CA PHE A 131 4.81 -3.12 -10.28
C PHE A 131 4.13 -3.02 -11.64
N GLU A 132 2.82 -3.08 -11.67
CA GLU A 132 2.03 -2.91 -12.88
C GLU A 132 0.88 -1.93 -12.69
N GLU A 133 0.59 -1.15 -13.72
CA GLU A 133 -0.64 -0.41 -13.86
C GLU A 133 -1.67 -1.34 -14.50
N ARG A 134 -2.75 -1.64 -13.78
CA ARG A 134 -3.80 -2.52 -14.30
C ARG A 134 -4.74 -1.76 -15.21
N ASP A 135 -5.04 -2.34 -16.35
CA ASP A 135 -6.16 -1.87 -17.14
C ASP A 135 -7.45 -2.05 -16.33
N ARG A 136 -8.32 -1.05 -16.42
CA ARG A 136 -9.60 -1.13 -15.73
C ARG A 136 -10.36 -2.38 -16.21
N ALA A 137 -10.63 -3.29 -15.29
CA ALA A 137 -11.40 -4.48 -15.59
C ALA A 137 -12.82 -4.09 -16.05
N ILE A 138 -13.45 -4.95 -16.85
CA ILE A 138 -14.88 -4.77 -17.17
C ILE A 138 -15.65 -4.81 -15.85
N ALA A 139 -16.30 -3.70 -15.52
CA ALA A 139 -17.06 -3.57 -14.29
C ALA A 139 -18.13 -4.69 -14.22
N ARG A 140 -18.14 -5.40 -13.12
CA ARG A 140 -19.20 -6.37 -12.83
C ARG A 140 -20.48 -5.63 -12.47
N ALA A 141 -21.64 -6.25 -12.67
CA ALA A 141 -22.88 -5.69 -12.17
C ALA A 141 -22.81 -5.51 -10.65
N PRO A 142 -23.01 -4.27 -10.12
CA PRO A 142 -22.89 -4.02 -8.69
C PRO A 142 -23.90 -4.84 -7.88
N VAL A 143 -23.42 -5.51 -6.83
CA VAL A 143 -24.29 -6.23 -5.90
C VAL A 143 -25.06 -5.22 -5.04
N PRO A 144 -26.40 -5.25 -4.98
CA PRO A 144 -27.21 -4.17 -4.38
C PRO A 144 -26.83 -3.84 -2.92
N PHE A 145 -26.62 -4.85 -2.06
CA PHE A 145 -26.26 -4.58 -0.66
C PHE A 145 -24.83 -4.00 -0.51
N ILE A 146 -23.90 -4.41 -1.37
CA ILE A 146 -22.53 -3.87 -1.40
C ILE A 146 -22.58 -2.41 -1.84
N ARG A 147 -23.32 -2.12 -2.92
CA ARG A 147 -23.51 -0.74 -3.39
C ARG A 147 -24.09 0.17 -2.29
N ALA A 148 -25.05 -0.34 -1.51
CA ALA A 148 -25.61 0.41 -0.39
C ALA A 148 -24.57 0.67 0.72
N LEU A 149 -23.63 -0.25 0.95
CA LEU A 149 -22.54 -0.07 1.91
C LEU A 149 -21.46 0.90 1.40
N THR A 150 -21.06 0.78 0.12
CA THR A 150 -20.07 1.69 -0.49
C THR A 150 -20.56 3.14 -0.57
N ALA A 151 -21.85 3.39 -0.51
CA ALA A 151 -22.44 4.73 -0.48
C ALA A 151 -22.46 5.36 0.94
N LYS A 152 -22.15 4.61 2.01
CA LYS A 152 -22.20 5.12 3.38
C LYS A 152 -21.06 6.06 3.78
N PRO A 153 -19.79 5.85 3.34
CA PRO A 153 -18.71 6.80 3.63
C PRO A 153 -19.05 8.18 3.08
N THR A 154 -18.98 9.21 3.93
CA THR A 154 -19.26 10.58 3.54
C THR A 154 -18.09 11.50 3.86
N ARG A 155 -17.93 12.56 3.07
CA ARG A 155 -16.91 13.58 3.35
C ARG A 155 -17.04 14.13 4.76
N ALA A 156 -18.24 14.49 5.18
CA ALA A 156 -18.47 15.11 6.47
C ALA A 156 -18.03 14.24 7.65
N SER A 157 -18.30 12.92 7.61
CA SER A 157 -17.92 12.01 8.70
C SER A 157 -16.42 11.69 8.71
N VAL A 158 -15.81 11.55 7.55
CA VAL A 158 -14.34 11.34 7.42
C VAL A 158 -13.61 12.60 7.88
N GLU A 159 -14.00 13.77 7.39
CA GLU A 159 -13.40 15.06 7.74
C GLU A 159 -13.51 15.36 9.25
N ALA A 160 -14.64 15.05 9.86
CA ALA A 160 -14.81 15.20 11.31
C ALA A 160 -13.86 14.30 12.10
N SER A 161 -13.71 13.04 11.69
CA SER A 161 -12.80 12.08 12.32
C SER A 161 -11.34 12.51 12.15
N LEU A 162 -10.96 12.89 10.93
CA LEU A 162 -9.60 13.34 10.60
C LEU A 162 -9.23 14.64 11.33
N THR A 163 -10.12 15.63 11.32
CA THR A 163 -9.93 16.89 12.07
C THR A 163 -9.69 16.63 13.54
N LYS A 164 -10.44 15.69 14.12
CA LYS A 164 -10.24 15.29 15.51
C LYS A 164 -8.88 14.64 15.75
N LEU A 165 -8.44 13.74 14.87
CA LEU A 165 -7.12 13.09 14.97
C LEU A 165 -5.97 14.10 14.85
N VAL A 166 -6.04 15.02 13.90
CA VAL A 166 -5.05 16.09 13.71
C VAL A 166 -5.02 17.04 14.90
N SER A 167 -6.16 17.30 15.55
CA SER A 167 -6.25 18.20 16.71
C SER A 167 -5.44 17.76 17.93
N PHE A 168 -4.95 16.53 17.98
CA PHE A 168 -4.05 16.07 19.04
C PHE A 168 -2.61 16.59 18.90
N GLY A 169 -2.28 17.26 17.79
CA GLY A 169 -1.02 17.96 17.53
C GLY A 169 0.14 17.04 17.18
N SER A 170 0.46 16.07 18.03
CA SER A 170 1.40 14.98 17.76
C SER A 170 0.80 13.67 18.25
N ARG A 171 0.75 12.69 17.34
CA ARG A 171 0.36 11.32 17.71
C ARG A 171 1.58 10.40 17.78
N HIS A 172 2.78 10.95 18.01
CA HIS A 172 3.95 10.12 18.24
C HIS A 172 3.64 9.07 19.33
N SER A 173 3.98 7.82 19.09
CA SER A 173 3.53 6.64 19.87
C SER A 173 3.79 6.74 21.38
N THR A 174 4.73 7.57 21.82
CA THR A 174 5.03 7.81 23.25
C THR A 174 4.42 9.11 23.79
N SER A 175 3.69 9.87 22.98
CA SER A 175 3.12 11.16 23.35
C SER A 175 1.79 11.03 24.10
N THR A 176 1.43 12.06 24.85
CA THR A 176 0.08 12.18 25.43
C THR A 176 -0.99 12.35 24.38
N GLY A 177 -0.66 12.95 23.22
CA GLY A 177 -1.55 13.06 22.06
C GLY A 177 -1.92 11.70 21.51
N TYR A 178 -0.97 10.76 21.40
CA TYR A 178 -1.25 9.38 21.02
C TYR A 178 -2.22 8.69 21.98
N VAL A 179 -1.98 8.84 23.28
CA VAL A 179 -2.88 8.26 24.32
C VAL A 179 -4.30 8.78 24.17
N ALA A 180 -4.46 10.08 23.90
CA ALA A 180 -5.75 10.71 23.68
C ALA A 180 -6.41 10.24 22.37
N ALA A 181 -5.64 10.10 21.28
CA ALA A 181 -6.11 9.58 20.01
C ALA A 181 -6.58 8.12 20.12
N ALA A 182 -5.82 7.28 20.81
CA ALA A 182 -6.19 5.87 21.03
C ALA A 182 -7.46 5.73 21.88
N LYS A 183 -7.62 6.59 22.90
CA LYS A 183 -8.86 6.66 23.70
C LYS A 183 -10.04 7.09 22.83
N PHE A 184 -9.89 8.16 22.07
CA PHE A 184 -10.92 8.64 21.14
C PHE A 184 -11.35 7.55 20.16
N ALA A 185 -10.40 6.93 19.46
CA ALA A 185 -10.70 5.89 18.48
C ALA A 185 -11.44 4.68 19.12
N LYS A 186 -10.98 4.23 20.30
CA LYS A 186 -11.66 3.17 21.05
C LYS A 186 -13.10 3.53 21.38
N GLU A 187 -13.35 4.76 21.85
CA GLU A 187 -14.69 5.23 22.22
C GLU A 187 -15.61 5.32 20.99
N GLN A 188 -15.09 5.81 19.84
CA GLN A 188 -15.85 5.84 18.59
C GLN A 188 -16.26 4.43 18.15
N LEU A 189 -15.33 3.49 18.15
CA LEU A 189 -15.59 2.09 17.76
C LEU A 189 -16.57 1.41 18.71
N ALA A 190 -16.45 1.66 20.02
CA ALA A 190 -17.39 1.14 21.01
C ALA A 190 -18.81 1.70 20.80
N ALA A 191 -18.94 3.00 20.51
CA ALA A 191 -20.22 3.63 20.21
C ALA A 191 -20.90 3.09 18.94
N MET A 192 -20.13 2.49 18.02
CA MET A 192 -20.63 1.79 16.83
C MET A 192 -20.99 0.32 17.10
N GLY A 193 -20.93 -0.16 18.36
CA GLY A 193 -21.31 -1.52 18.76
C GLY A 193 -20.20 -2.56 18.61
N TYR A 194 -18.95 -2.15 18.41
CA TYR A 194 -17.80 -3.07 18.39
C TYR A 194 -17.34 -3.39 19.83
N THR A 195 -16.96 -4.62 20.08
CA THR A 195 -16.22 -4.98 21.30
C THR A 195 -14.80 -4.48 21.20
N THR A 196 -14.40 -3.55 22.06
CA THR A 196 -13.12 -2.86 21.97
C THR A 196 -12.17 -3.18 23.11
N ARG A 197 -10.87 -3.23 22.81
CA ARG A 197 -9.80 -3.34 23.80
C ARG A 197 -8.57 -2.54 23.38
N LEU A 198 -7.76 -2.15 24.35
CA LEU A 198 -6.41 -1.67 24.14
C LEU A 198 -5.44 -2.83 24.39
N GLN A 199 -4.48 -3.01 23.48
CA GLN A 199 -3.40 -3.97 23.62
C GLN A 199 -2.10 -3.18 23.85
N GLU A 200 -1.51 -3.35 25.05
CA GLU A 200 -0.23 -2.71 25.35
C GLU A 200 0.89 -3.28 24.48
N VAL A 201 1.73 -2.41 23.97
CA VAL A 201 2.88 -2.73 23.11
C VAL A 201 4.13 -2.10 23.70
N THR A 202 5.19 -2.88 23.85
CA THR A 202 6.49 -2.40 24.33
C THR A 202 7.29 -1.80 23.19
N LEU A 203 7.77 -0.58 23.38
CA LEU A 203 8.55 0.21 22.44
C LEU A 203 9.90 0.58 23.09
N GLY A 204 10.87 -0.31 23.06
CA GLY A 204 12.11 -0.16 23.82
C GLY A 204 11.83 -0.06 25.32
N THR A 205 12.14 1.06 25.94
CA THR A 205 11.83 1.35 27.36
C THR A 205 10.46 2.00 27.55
N ALA A 206 9.82 2.45 26.48
CA ALA A 206 8.50 3.07 26.50
C ALA A 206 7.39 2.07 26.17
N LYS A 207 6.16 2.52 26.24
CA LYS A 207 4.96 1.74 25.91
C LYS A 207 4.04 2.54 24.99
N THR A 208 3.46 1.84 24.05
CA THR A 208 2.35 2.32 23.24
C THR A 208 1.19 1.31 23.30
N ARG A 209 0.20 1.43 22.44
CA ARG A 209 -0.95 0.52 22.44
C ARG A 209 -1.60 0.43 21.08
N ASN A 210 -2.09 -0.75 20.73
CA ASN A 210 -3.02 -0.94 19.63
C ASN A 210 -4.46 -0.75 20.12
N VAL A 211 -5.31 -0.18 19.28
CA VAL A 211 -6.78 -0.17 19.48
C VAL A 211 -7.35 -1.30 18.64
N ILE A 212 -8.03 -2.24 19.26
CA ILE A 212 -8.61 -3.40 18.59
C ILE A 212 -10.11 -3.39 18.82
N ALA A 213 -10.89 -3.46 17.75
CA ALA A 213 -12.34 -3.51 17.77
C ALA A 213 -12.83 -4.71 16.95
N HIS A 214 -13.70 -5.50 17.53
CA HIS A 214 -14.20 -6.73 16.93
C HIS A 214 -15.72 -6.73 16.84
N LYS A 215 -16.23 -7.11 15.68
CA LYS A 215 -17.66 -7.33 15.43
C LYS A 215 -17.83 -8.76 14.92
N PRO A 216 -18.46 -9.65 15.68
CA PRO A 216 -18.71 -11.01 15.24
C PRO A 216 -19.75 -11.04 14.13
N GLY A 217 -19.58 -11.92 13.16
CA GLY A 217 -20.62 -12.28 12.20
C GLY A 217 -21.74 -13.10 12.86
N SER A 218 -22.85 -13.21 12.18
CA SER A 218 -24.02 -14.01 12.61
C SER A 218 -24.17 -15.34 11.88
N GLY A 219 -23.26 -15.63 10.93
CA GLY A 219 -23.25 -16.91 10.19
C GLY A 219 -22.82 -18.10 11.07
N PRO A 220 -22.96 -19.33 10.56
CA PRO A 220 -22.54 -20.54 11.27
C PRO A 220 -21.00 -20.60 11.42
N ASN A 221 -20.56 -21.34 12.44
CA ASN A 221 -19.13 -21.62 12.61
C ASN A 221 -18.67 -22.77 11.67
N PRO A 222 -17.40 -22.76 11.21
CA PRO A 222 -16.36 -21.76 11.49
C PRO A 222 -16.54 -20.50 10.66
N ARG A 223 -16.51 -19.34 11.32
CA ARG A 223 -16.50 -18.04 10.63
C ARG A 223 -15.07 -17.63 10.26
N ARG A 224 -14.95 -17.01 9.11
CA ARG A 224 -13.71 -16.34 8.68
C ARG A 224 -13.60 -14.97 9.34
N LEU A 225 -12.44 -14.36 9.26
CA LEU A 225 -12.14 -13.05 9.82
C LEU A 225 -11.51 -12.16 8.75
N VAL A 226 -12.09 -11.00 8.50
CA VAL A 226 -11.47 -9.93 7.73
C VAL A 226 -10.99 -8.86 8.71
N ILE A 227 -9.74 -8.40 8.52
CA ILE A 227 -9.13 -7.34 9.31
C ILE A 227 -8.99 -6.10 8.43
N VAL A 228 -9.35 -4.95 8.99
CA VAL A 228 -9.07 -3.63 8.42
C VAL A 228 -8.17 -2.90 9.39
N ALA A 229 -7.05 -2.40 8.90
CA ALA A 229 -6.04 -1.78 9.75
C ALA A 229 -5.51 -0.46 9.17
N ALA A 230 -4.94 0.35 10.04
CA ALA A 230 -4.09 1.50 9.78
C ALA A 230 -3.23 1.75 11.01
N HIS A 231 -2.13 2.48 10.90
CA HIS A 231 -1.49 2.98 12.11
C HIS A 231 -2.11 4.30 12.57
N LEU A 232 -2.03 4.54 13.87
CA LEU A 232 -2.64 5.72 14.52
C LEU A 232 -1.59 6.78 14.86
N ASP A 233 -0.35 6.35 14.99
CA ASP A 233 0.75 7.26 15.30
C ASP A 233 1.13 8.13 14.09
N SER A 234 1.89 9.16 14.36
CA SER A 234 2.47 10.08 13.39
C SER A 234 3.79 10.61 13.93
N ILE A 235 4.73 10.97 13.07
CA ILE A 235 6.03 11.53 13.48
C ILE A 235 6.36 12.84 12.78
N ASN A 236 7.33 13.52 13.37
CA ASN A 236 8.08 14.60 12.72
C ASN A 236 9.57 14.33 12.91
N LEU A 237 10.25 13.98 11.83
CA LEU A 237 11.67 13.64 11.87
C LEU A 237 12.56 14.81 12.29
N ALA A 238 12.10 16.06 12.11
CA ALA A 238 12.88 17.25 12.44
C ALA A 238 12.87 17.62 13.93
N GLY A 239 12.03 17.01 14.79
CA GLY A 239 11.83 17.54 16.13
C GLY A 239 11.53 16.54 17.25
N GLY A 240 11.55 15.24 17.01
CA GLY A 240 11.31 14.19 18.01
C GLY A 240 9.87 14.14 18.53
N PRO A 241 9.60 13.38 19.63
CA PRO A 241 8.23 13.03 20.07
C PRO A 241 7.30 14.19 20.42
N ALA A 242 7.88 15.35 20.81
CA ALA A 242 7.10 16.53 21.19
C ALA A 242 6.88 17.51 20.04
N ALA A 243 7.52 17.31 18.90
CA ALA A 243 7.37 18.20 17.77
C ALA A 243 5.97 18.09 17.16
N PRO A 244 5.43 19.18 16.59
CA PRO A 244 4.17 19.11 15.85
C PRO A 244 4.26 18.06 14.74
N ALA A 245 3.41 17.05 14.80
CA ALA A 245 3.27 15.97 13.83
C ALA A 245 1.77 15.77 13.57
N PRO A 246 1.14 16.67 12.79
CA PRO A 246 -0.30 16.56 12.53
C PRO A 246 -0.66 15.24 11.89
N GLY A 247 0.20 14.72 10.97
CA GLY A 247 0.03 13.43 10.33
C GLY A 247 -1.37 13.31 9.72
N ALA A 248 -1.77 14.28 8.88
CA ALA A 248 -3.11 14.28 8.35
C ALA A 248 -3.28 13.17 7.32
N ASP A 249 -2.28 12.99 6.47
CA ASP A 249 -2.23 11.91 5.51
C ASP A 249 -1.56 10.69 6.13
N ASP A 250 -0.42 10.86 6.72
CA ASP A 250 0.39 9.82 7.36
C ASP A 250 0.25 9.84 8.90
N ASN A 251 -0.60 9.00 9.52
CA ASN A 251 -1.64 8.21 8.86
C ASN A 251 -3.02 8.53 9.49
N GLY A 252 -3.34 9.82 9.53
CA GLY A 252 -4.65 10.29 9.92
C GLY A 252 -5.72 9.86 8.92
N SER A 253 -5.39 9.86 7.60
CA SER A 253 -6.27 9.48 6.51
C SER A 253 -6.70 8.02 6.62
N GLY A 254 -5.75 7.09 6.77
CA GLY A 254 -6.02 5.68 6.98
C GLY A 254 -6.73 5.39 8.30
N SER A 255 -6.32 6.07 9.39
CA SER A 255 -6.98 5.94 10.71
C SER A 255 -8.43 6.42 10.68
N ALA A 256 -8.74 7.56 10.06
CA ALA A 256 -10.10 8.02 9.83
C ALA A 256 -10.86 7.05 8.92
N GLY A 257 -10.19 6.48 7.93
CA GLY A 257 -10.73 5.45 7.04
C GLY A 257 -11.19 4.21 7.78
N VAL A 258 -10.40 3.69 8.74
CA VAL A 258 -10.81 2.56 9.60
C VAL A 258 -12.06 2.89 10.38
N LEU A 259 -12.15 4.08 10.97
CA LEU A 259 -13.35 4.53 11.69
C LEU A 259 -14.57 4.61 10.77
N GLU A 260 -14.39 5.08 9.55
CA GLU A 260 -15.48 5.22 8.59
C GLU A 260 -15.95 3.87 8.03
N ILE A 261 -15.03 2.94 7.76
CA ILE A 261 -15.37 1.57 7.42
C ILE A 261 -16.15 0.92 8.57
N ALA A 262 -15.70 1.07 9.82
CA ALA A 262 -16.44 0.57 10.97
C ALA A 262 -17.86 1.14 11.02
N ARG A 263 -18.02 2.44 10.73
CA ARG A 263 -19.32 3.13 10.66
C ARG A 263 -20.21 2.56 9.54
N ALA A 264 -19.65 2.27 8.37
CA ALA A 264 -20.39 1.69 7.26
C ALA A 264 -20.99 0.31 7.61
N PHE A 265 -20.25 -0.47 8.41
CA PHE A 265 -20.65 -1.83 8.79
C PHE A 265 -21.36 -1.93 10.16
N LYS A 266 -21.57 -0.82 10.90
CA LYS A 266 -22.13 -0.89 12.28
C LYS A 266 -23.47 -1.65 12.35
N ASP A 267 -24.35 -1.44 11.37
CA ASP A 267 -25.69 -2.06 11.29
C ASP A 267 -25.75 -3.22 10.28
N HIS A 268 -24.59 -3.64 9.73
CA HIS A 268 -24.55 -4.74 8.78
C HIS A 268 -24.52 -6.10 9.51
N HIS A 269 -25.44 -6.99 9.16
CA HIS A 269 -25.45 -8.37 9.62
C HIS A 269 -24.59 -9.21 8.69
N ALA A 270 -23.32 -9.36 9.04
CA ALA A 270 -22.35 -10.11 8.25
C ALA A 270 -22.41 -11.61 8.56
N VAL A 271 -22.05 -12.45 7.58
CA VAL A 271 -21.83 -13.89 7.80
C VAL A 271 -20.56 -14.10 8.62
N HIS A 272 -19.48 -13.42 8.24
CA HIS A 272 -18.14 -13.56 8.80
C HIS A 272 -17.76 -12.39 9.74
N ASP A 273 -16.70 -12.58 10.51
CA ASP A 273 -16.25 -11.61 11.51
C ASP A 273 -15.49 -10.44 10.84
N LEU A 274 -15.66 -9.24 11.40
CA LEU A 274 -14.89 -8.05 11.02
C LEU A 274 -14.09 -7.55 12.22
N ARG A 275 -12.82 -7.23 12.01
CA ARG A 275 -11.95 -6.61 13.02
C ARG A 275 -11.33 -5.34 12.46
N CYS A 276 -11.45 -4.25 13.22
CA CYS A 276 -10.77 -3.00 12.95
C CYS A 276 -9.60 -2.87 13.92
N ILE A 277 -8.42 -2.51 13.42
CA ILE A 277 -7.23 -2.33 14.25
C ILE A 277 -6.58 -0.99 13.89
N LEU A 278 -6.25 -0.22 14.92
CA LEU A 278 -5.38 0.95 14.79
C LEU A 278 -4.09 0.65 15.55
N PHE A 279 -3.01 0.51 14.83
CA PHE A 279 -1.70 0.16 15.37
C PHE A 279 -0.99 1.38 15.96
N GLY A 280 -0.11 1.14 16.91
CA GLY A 280 0.79 2.16 17.44
C GLY A 280 2.23 1.69 17.37
N GLY A 281 3.15 2.60 17.07
CA GLY A 281 4.56 2.29 16.91
C GLY A 281 4.88 1.74 15.53
N GLU A 282 4.07 2.05 14.55
CA GLU A 282 4.38 1.80 13.15
C GLU A 282 5.64 2.58 12.77
N GLU A 283 5.62 3.87 12.95
CA GLU A 283 6.64 4.87 12.65
C GLU A 283 7.99 4.63 13.36
N GLN A 284 8.00 3.79 14.36
CA GLN A 284 9.21 3.40 15.07
C GLN A 284 9.69 1.98 14.67
N GLY A 285 9.06 1.35 13.69
CA GLY A 285 9.46 0.07 13.13
C GLY A 285 8.43 -1.05 13.29
N LEU A 286 7.16 -0.77 13.00
CA LEU A 286 6.03 -1.72 12.96
C LEU A 286 5.79 -2.45 14.29
N PHE A 287 6.08 -1.79 15.43
CA PHE A 287 6.01 -2.46 16.75
C PHE A 287 4.61 -2.99 17.06
N GLY A 288 3.57 -2.23 16.69
CA GLY A 288 2.19 -2.58 16.96
C GLY A 288 1.72 -3.82 16.22
N SER A 289 1.92 -3.86 14.93
CA SER A 289 1.55 -4.99 14.08
C SER A 289 2.40 -6.22 14.35
N LYS A 290 3.72 -6.09 14.49
CA LYS A 290 4.62 -7.16 14.91
C LYS A 290 4.17 -7.79 16.23
N HIS A 291 3.86 -6.96 17.24
CA HIS A 291 3.37 -7.42 18.54
C HIS A 291 2.02 -8.14 18.42
N TYR A 292 1.10 -7.59 17.64
CA TYR A 292 -0.21 -8.19 17.41
C TYR A 292 -0.10 -9.56 16.76
N VAL A 293 0.62 -9.65 15.64
CA VAL A 293 0.77 -10.87 14.85
C VAL A 293 1.52 -11.96 15.63
N ALA A 294 2.57 -11.60 16.37
CA ALA A 294 3.31 -12.56 17.21
C ALA A 294 2.46 -13.22 18.29
N ARG A 295 1.36 -12.58 18.71
CA ARG A 295 0.45 -13.09 19.75
C ARG A 295 -0.84 -13.69 19.22
N LEU A 296 -1.01 -13.78 17.91
CA LEU A 296 -2.17 -14.44 17.31
C LEU A 296 -2.14 -15.95 17.59
N PRO A 297 -3.14 -16.52 18.28
CA PRO A 297 -3.27 -17.97 18.40
C PRO A 297 -3.39 -18.62 17.02
N ALA A 298 -2.83 -19.81 16.85
CA ALA A 298 -2.89 -20.52 15.56
C ALA A 298 -4.33 -20.71 15.05
N ALA A 299 -5.26 -21.03 15.96
CA ALA A 299 -6.67 -21.19 15.63
C ALA A 299 -7.36 -19.87 15.22
N GLU A 300 -6.85 -18.72 15.63
CA GLU A 300 -7.36 -17.42 15.19
C GLU A 300 -6.71 -17.03 13.87
N ARG A 301 -5.40 -17.26 13.75
CA ARG A 301 -4.64 -17.00 12.51
C ARG A 301 -5.24 -17.73 11.30
N SER A 302 -5.63 -19.01 11.47
CA SER A 302 -6.23 -19.81 10.39
C SER A 302 -7.61 -19.32 9.93
N LYS A 303 -8.27 -18.42 10.69
CA LYS A 303 -9.55 -17.81 10.30
C LYS A 303 -9.36 -16.53 9.48
N ILE A 304 -8.19 -15.92 9.53
CA ILE A 304 -7.95 -14.65 8.84
C ILE A 304 -7.91 -14.94 7.33
N GLU A 305 -8.88 -14.40 6.61
CA GLU A 305 -9.01 -14.53 5.17
C GLU A 305 -8.28 -13.41 4.45
N ALA A 306 -8.38 -12.20 4.99
CA ALA A 306 -7.75 -11.02 4.41
C ALA A 306 -7.43 -9.96 5.46
N VAL A 307 -6.35 -9.24 5.25
CA VAL A 307 -6.01 -8.00 5.95
C VAL A 307 -5.91 -6.88 4.93
N VAL A 308 -6.70 -5.83 5.11
CA VAL A 308 -6.64 -4.60 4.32
C VAL A 308 -6.02 -3.53 5.21
N ASN A 309 -4.79 -3.15 4.94
CA ASN A 309 -4.07 -2.10 5.63
C ASN A 309 -4.15 -0.81 4.82
N MET A 310 -4.57 0.28 5.44
CA MET A 310 -4.59 1.61 4.82
C MET A 310 -3.46 2.45 5.39
N ASP A 311 -2.68 3.03 4.50
CA ASP A 311 -1.58 3.90 4.87
C ASP A 311 -1.41 4.98 3.79
N MET A 312 -1.53 6.25 4.19
CA MET A 312 -1.51 7.38 3.28
C MET A 312 -2.51 7.21 2.12
N VAL A 313 -3.75 7.58 2.36
CA VAL A 313 -4.86 7.40 1.40
C VAL A 313 -5.56 8.71 1.05
N GLY A 314 -4.94 9.86 1.34
CA GLY A 314 -5.58 11.15 1.26
C GLY A 314 -4.90 12.20 0.37
N SER A 315 -3.68 12.01 -0.12
CA SER A 315 -3.02 13.02 -0.95
C SER A 315 -3.11 12.71 -2.45
N LEU A 316 -3.63 13.64 -3.23
CA LEU A 316 -3.66 13.52 -4.69
C LEU A 316 -2.31 13.93 -5.27
N ASN A 317 -1.47 12.95 -5.57
CA ASN A 317 -0.08 13.13 -5.99
C ASN A 317 0.12 13.09 -7.51
N SER A 318 -0.93 12.80 -8.26
CA SER A 318 -0.90 12.69 -9.73
C SER A 318 -2.14 13.34 -10.35
N ALA A 319 -2.18 13.46 -11.66
CA ALA A 319 -3.29 14.07 -12.38
C ALA A 319 -4.61 13.27 -12.30
N SER A 320 -4.53 11.99 -12.00
CA SER A 320 -5.68 11.10 -11.83
C SER A 320 -5.66 10.44 -10.46
N ARG A 321 -6.84 10.14 -9.91
CA ARG A 321 -6.94 9.39 -8.66
C ARG A 321 -6.51 7.95 -8.90
N SER A 322 -5.49 7.52 -8.19
CA SER A 322 -4.97 6.15 -8.27
C SER A 322 -4.66 5.59 -6.89
N VAL A 323 -4.64 4.27 -6.82
CA VAL A 323 -4.30 3.50 -5.62
C VAL A 323 -3.28 2.43 -5.98
N LEU A 324 -2.25 2.28 -5.16
CA LEU A 324 -1.35 1.14 -5.20
C LEU A 324 -1.85 0.08 -4.21
N LEU A 325 -2.03 -1.14 -4.70
CA LEU A 325 -2.32 -2.34 -3.92
C LEU A 325 -1.02 -3.16 -3.82
N GLU A 326 -0.41 -3.14 -2.63
CA GLU A 326 0.87 -3.78 -2.42
C GLU A 326 0.73 -4.99 -1.49
N GLY A 327 1.25 -6.13 -1.90
CA GLY A 327 1.22 -7.37 -1.12
C GLY A 327 2.32 -8.32 -1.55
N ALA A 328 2.12 -9.62 -1.29
CA ALA A 328 2.98 -10.69 -1.77
C ALA A 328 2.17 -11.68 -2.62
N GLU A 329 2.81 -12.69 -3.20
CA GLU A 329 2.10 -13.71 -4.00
C GLU A 329 0.93 -14.35 -3.24
N LEU A 330 1.07 -14.60 -1.93
CA LEU A 330 -0.01 -15.14 -1.10
C LEU A 330 -1.20 -14.18 -0.97
N SER A 331 -1.03 -12.89 -1.28
CA SER A 331 -2.07 -11.87 -1.22
C SER A 331 -2.77 -11.63 -2.55
N GLN A 332 -2.42 -12.36 -3.61
CA GLN A 332 -2.92 -12.12 -4.97
C GLN A 332 -4.46 -12.11 -5.05
N ALA A 333 -5.12 -13.02 -4.36
CA ALA A 333 -6.59 -13.07 -4.35
C ALA A 333 -7.23 -11.83 -3.70
N VAL A 334 -6.58 -11.24 -2.69
CA VAL A 334 -7.03 -10.00 -2.05
C VAL A 334 -6.77 -8.80 -2.96
N ILE A 335 -5.62 -8.75 -3.62
CA ILE A 335 -5.30 -7.72 -4.63
C ILE A 335 -6.33 -7.74 -5.77
N ASP A 336 -6.64 -8.93 -6.29
CA ASP A 336 -7.62 -9.08 -7.37
C ASP A 336 -9.03 -8.67 -6.92
N GLY A 337 -9.43 -9.06 -5.71
CA GLY A 337 -10.71 -8.67 -5.14
C GLY A 337 -10.86 -7.16 -4.90
N LEU A 338 -9.78 -6.49 -4.46
CA LEU A 338 -9.74 -5.03 -4.31
C LEU A 338 -9.78 -4.34 -5.70
N SER A 339 -9.05 -4.87 -6.68
CA SER A 339 -9.06 -4.36 -8.06
C SER A 339 -10.45 -4.49 -8.71
N ASP A 340 -11.14 -5.62 -8.50
CA ASP A 340 -12.53 -5.83 -8.92
C ASP A 340 -13.48 -4.84 -8.26
N ALA A 341 -13.29 -4.59 -6.95
CA ALA A 341 -14.09 -3.60 -6.21
C ALA A 341 -13.84 -2.17 -6.71
N ALA A 342 -12.58 -1.81 -6.99
CA ALA A 342 -12.22 -0.53 -7.60
C ALA A 342 -12.94 -0.34 -8.95
N SER A 343 -12.85 -1.32 -9.84
CA SER A 343 -13.48 -1.27 -11.16
C SER A 343 -15.01 -1.20 -11.11
N THR A 344 -15.63 -1.80 -10.06
CA THR A 344 -17.09 -1.92 -9.95
C THR A 344 -17.72 -0.72 -9.22
N TYR A 345 -17.05 -0.15 -8.22
CA TYR A 345 -17.65 0.82 -7.30
C TYR A 345 -16.95 2.20 -7.31
N THR A 346 -15.87 2.38 -8.06
CA THR A 346 -15.06 3.60 -8.09
C THR A 346 -14.56 3.95 -9.48
N GLU A 347 -13.90 5.10 -9.61
CA GLU A 347 -13.19 5.53 -10.81
C GLU A 347 -11.64 5.46 -10.63
N LEU A 348 -11.16 4.78 -9.59
CA LEU A 348 -9.72 4.68 -9.31
C LEU A 348 -8.96 3.95 -10.43
N ALA A 349 -7.82 4.50 -10.80
CA ALA A 349 -6.78 3.74 -11.47
C ALA A 349 -6.05 2.86 -10.44
N VAL A 350 -5.74 1.63 -10.82
CA VAL A 350 -5.15 0.64 -9.90
C VAL A 350 -3.74 0.28 -10.35
N GLU A 351 -2.81 0.43 -9.43
CA GLU A 351 -1.45 -0.10 -9.51
C GLU A 351 -1.32 -1.28 -8.55
N THR A 352 -0.50 -2.27 -8.90
CA THR A 352 -0.27 -3.44 -8.04
C THR A 352 1.21 -3.79 -7.95
N SER A 353 1.68 -4.20 -6.77
CA SER A 353 3.02 -4.73 -6.56
C SER A 353 3.00 -5.95 -5.65
N LEU A 354 3.88 -6.91 -5.93
CA LEU A 354 4.11 -8.09 -5.09
C LEU A 354 5.40 -7.96 -4.26
N HIS A 355 5.87 -6.74 -4.05
CA HIS A 355 7.05 -6.41 -3.25
C HIS A 355 6.64 -5.61 -2.01
N PRO A 356 6.11 -6.30 -0.96
CA PRO A 356 5.60 -5.64 0.22
C PRO A 356 6.72 -4.92 0.98
N PHE A 357 6.48 -3.66 1.34
CA PHE A 357 7.48 -2.84 1.99
C PHE A 357 6.88 -1.89 3.05
N ALA A 358 7.53 -1.85 4.19
CA ALA A 358 7.49 -0.81 5.23
C ALA A 358 6.09 -0.26 5.60
N SER A 359 5.11 -1.16 5.88
CA SER A 359 3.88 -0.81 6.60
C SER A 359 3.29 -2.05 7.29
N ASP A 360 2.24 -1.87 8.08
CA ASP A 360 1.67 -2.87 9.00
C ASP A 360 1.15 -4.17 8.34
N HIS A 361 1.02 -4.23 7.01
CA HIS A 361 0.71 -5.45 6.28
C HIS A 361 1.87 -6.46 6.25
N VAL A 362 3.12 -5.97 6.32
CA VAL A 362 4.34 -6.82 6.20
C VAL A 362 4.41 -7.89 7.29
N PRO A 363 4.22 -7.59 8.60
CA PRO A 363 4.27 -8.62 9.64
C PRO A 363 3.22 -9.74 9.47
N PHE A 364 2.08 -9.45 8.85
CA PHE A 364 1.07 -10.47 8.53
C PHE A 364 1.57 -11.39 7.41
N ILE A 365 2.11 -10.81 6.33
CA ILE A 365 2.68 -11.56 5.21
C ILE A 365 3.81 -12.48 5.69
N GLU A 366 4.71 -12.01 6.54
CA GLU A 366 5.79 -12.81 7.13
C GLU A 366 5.29 -14.00 7.95
N LYS A 367 4.05 -13.97 8.42
CA LYS A 367 3.39 -15.08 9.14
C LYS A 367 2.46 -15.91 8.24
N GLY A 368 2.55 -15.72 6.92
CA GLY A 368 1.75 -16.47 5.96
C GLY A 368 0.28 -16.07 5.96
N ILE A 369 -0.04 -14.84 6.34
CA ILE A 369 -1.40 -14.27 6.32
C ILE A 369 -1.52 -13.33 5.14
N SER A 370 -2.53 -13.52 4.31
CA SER A 370 -2.83 -12.66 3.16
C SER A 370 -3.15 -11.24 3.62
N ALA A 371 -2.29 -10.28 3.27
CA ALA A 371 -2.43 -8.87 3.64
C ALA A 371 -2.06 -7.98 2.45
N VAL A 372 -2.77 -6.87 2.31
CA VAL A 372 -2.57 -5.88 1.25
C VAL A 372 -2.54 -4.49 1.86
N LEU A 373 -1.52 -3.71 1.50
CA LEU A 373 -1.48 -2.27 1.70
C LEU A 373 -2.33 -1.61 0.60
N THR A 374 -3.21 -0.72 0.99
CA THR A 374 -3.87 0.23 0.08
C THR A 374 -3.30 1.61 0.39
N ILE A 375 -2.56 2.17 -0.56
CA ILE A 375 -1.88 3.46 -0.46
C ILE A 375 -2.21 4.30 -1.70
N GLU A 376 -2.26 5.60 -1.56
CA GLU A 376 -2.44 6.51 -2.68
C GLU A 376 -1.39 6.32 -3.77
N GLY A 377 -1.77 6.53 -5.03
CA GLY A 377 -0.81 6.44 -6.13
C GLY A 377 0.21 7.59 -6.11
N ALA A 378 1.41 7.30 -6.62
CA ALA A 378 2.53 8.25 -6.66
C ALA A 378 2.88 8.88 -5.29
N ASP A 379 2.75 8.09 -4.20
CA ASP A 379 3.04 8.47 -2.81
C ASP A 379 4.42 9.14 -2.64
N ASN A 380 5.38 8.76 -3.48
CA ASN A 380 6.73 9.33 -3.50
C ASN A 380 6.78 10.83 -3.81
N THR A 381 5.73 11.43 -4.34
CA THR A 381 5.68 12.88 -4.60
C THR A 381 5.09 13.68 -3.44
N ASN A 382 4.54 13.01 -2.44
CA ASN A 382 4.10 13.63 -1.20
C ASN A 382 5.30 14.04 -0.35
N SER A 383 5.72 15.31 -0.47
CA SER A 383 6.90 15.87 0.21
C SER A 383 6.65 16.31 1.65
N THR A 384 5.44 16.10 2.18
CA THR A 384 5.04 16.60 3.51
C THR A 384 5.02 15.52 4.59
N VAL A 385 5.15 14.27 4.20
CA VAL A 385 5.23 13.10 5.08
C VAL A 385 6.30 13.29 6.16
N HIS A 386 6.05 12.80 7.35
CA HIS A 386 6.94 12.87 8.51
C HIS A 386 7.36 14.31 8.90
N SER A 387 6.49 15.28 8.69
CA SER A 387 6.76 16.68 8.99
C SER A 387 5.56 17.43 9.60
N ALA A 388 5.81 18.65 10.10
CA ALA A 388 4.75 19.55 10.54
C ALA A 388 3.85 20.07 9.39
N ASN A 389 4.19 19.76 8.14
CA ASN A 389 3.45 20.20 6.95
C ASN A 389 2.45 19.16 6.42
N ASP A 390 2.41 17.98 7.00
CA ASP A 390 1.36 16.99 6.73
C ASP A 390 0.05 17.40 7.41
N LYS A 391 -0.67 18.31 6.76
CA LYS A 391 -1.81 19.03 7.29
C LYS A 391 -3.09 18.68 6.53
N ILE A 392 -4.22 18.90 7.20
CA ILE A 392 -5.56 18.58 6.71
C ILE A 392 -5.93 19.30 5.40
N GLU A 393 -5.36 20.47 5.14
CA GLU A 393 -5.58 21.24 3.93
C GLU A 393 -5.05 20.57 2.65
N ARG A 394 -4.23 19.52 2.81
CA ARG A 394 -3.66 18.75 1.70
C ARG A 394 -4.49 17.53 1.30
N ILE A 395 -5.49 17.20 2.09
CA ILE A 395 -6.31 16.01 1.87
C ILE A 395 -7.29 16.22 0.70
N ASP A 396 -7.19 15.38 -0.30
CA ASP A 396 -8.20 15.20 -1.35
C ASP A 396 -9.25 14.19 -0.87
N TYR A 397 -10.36 14.73 -0.38
CA TYR A 397 -11.44 13.89 0.17
C TYR A 397 -12.13 13.02 -0.89
N GLU A 398 -12.05 13.38 -2.17
CA GLU A 398 -12.62 12.55 -3.24
C GLU A 398 -11.76 11.31 -3.47
N LEU A 399 -10.42 11.45 -3.47
CA LEU A 399 -9.51 10.30 -3.52
C LEU A 399 -9.73 9.39 -2.31
N LEU A 400 -9.72 9.98 -1.11
CA LEU A 400 -9.94 9.25 0.14
C LEU A 400 -11.26 8.47 0.10
N LEU A 401 -12.36 9.09 -0.32
CA LEU A 401 -13.66 8.43 -0.43
C LEU A 401 -13.67 7.32 -1.48
N GLU A 402 -13.00 7.50 -2.62
CA GLU A 402 -12.88 6.46 -3.63
C GLU A 402 -12.13 5.23 -3.09
N ILE A 403 -11.00 5.44 -2.38
CA ILE A 403 -10.25 4.34 -1.75
C ILE A 403 -11.10 3.64 -0.68
N LEU A 404 -11.85 4.41 0.13
CA LEU A 404 -12.77 3.83 1.11
C LEU A 404 -13.89 3.02 0.46
N ARG A 405 -14.49 3.49 -0.64
CA ARG A 405 -15.52 2.76 -1.39
C ARG A 405 -14.98 1.44 -1.94
N MET A 406 -13.78 1.44 -2.50
CA MET A 406 -13.10 0.22 -2.94
C MET A 406 -12.93 -0.76 -1.77
N ASN A 407 -12.37 -0.32 -0.66
CA ASN A 407 -12.14 -1.17 0.51
C ASN A 407 -13.45 -1.70 1.09
N VAL A 408 -14.49 -0.85 1.25
CA VAL A 408 -15.83 -1.27 1.68
C VAL A 408 -16.42 -2.30 0.73
N GLY A 409 -16.28 -2.10 -0.59
CA GLY A 409 -16.77 -3.03 -1.60
C GLY A 409 -16.15 -4.42 -1.47
N PHE A 410 -14.84 -4.49 -1.34
CA PHE A 410 -14.11 -5.75 -1.11
C PHE A 410 -14.53 -6.41 0.22
N ILE A 411 -14.48 -5.66 1.31
CA ILE A 411 -14.80 -6.17 2.66
C ILE A 411 -16.23 -6.72 2.69
N ALA A 412 -17.20 -5.99 2.13
CA ALA A 412 -18.60 -6.42 2.08
C ALA A 412 -18.78 -7.76 1.34
N GLY A 413 -18.04 -7.96 0.25
CA GLY A 413 -18.00 -9.23 -0.47
C GLY A 413 -17.40 -10.36 0.37
N ALA A 414 -16.28 -10.09 1.04
CA ALA A 414 -15.54 -11.08 1.83
C ALA A 414 -16.29 -11.51 3.10
N ILE A 415 -16.92 -10.57 3.85
CA ILE A 415 -17.68 -10.93 5.06
C ILE A 415 -19.11 -11.38 4.78
N GLY A 416 -19.63 -11.10 3.59
CA GLY A 416 -20.97 -11.48 3.16
C GLY A 416 -22.11 -10.80 3.91
N ARG A 417 -23.34 -11.16 3.57
CA ARG A 417 -24.55 -10.73 4.25
C ARG A 417 -25.30 -11.95 4.78
N ALA A 418 -25.60 -11.96 6.06
CA ALA A 418 -26.47 -12.97 6.64
C ALA A 418 -27.93 -12.74 6.18
N SER A 419 -28.65 -13.83 5.98
CA SER A 419 -30.07 -13.85 5.64
C SER A 419 -30.95 -13.36 6.77
#